data_7c05518113c0e9362bd5afaea959815c
#
_entry.id   7c05518113c0e9362bd5afaea959815c
#
_cell.length_a   1.000
_cell.length_b   1.000
_cell.length_c   1.000
_cell.angle_alpha   90.00
_cell.angle_beta   90.00
_cell.angle_gamma   90.00
#
_symmetry.space_group_name_H-M   'P 1'
#
loop_
_entity.id
_entity.type
_entity.pdbx_description
1 polymer ?
#
loop_
_entity_poly.entity_id
_entity_poly.type
_entity_poly.pdbx_seq_one_letter_code
_entity_poly.pdbx_strand_id
1 'polypeptide(L)'
;MKYFNILLFLISFSGFSQEWITDDNFDSKINEKQAFGDDESKPVIVEFYAKFNDANKFNDWDKLENVIYYRADIAVCPVAKKKYKVRMAPTLIIFKDGIKQTVFKAGLDLELPANLNQIQEAVDEVNTASQF
;
A
#
# COMPACT_ATOMS: atom_id res chain seq x y z
N MET A 1 -28.01 23.53 -18.34
CA MET A 1 -28.64 22.77 -17.52
C MET A 1 -27.96 22.28 -16.28
N LYS A 2 -28.63 22.52 -15.20
CA LYS A 2 -28.06 22.41 -13.86
C LYS A 2 -27.67 20.99 -13.44
N TYR A 3 -28.26 19.98 -14.04
CA TYR A 3 -28.02 18.59 -13.66
C TYR A 3 -26.75 17.99 -14.26
N PHE A 4 -26.30 18.53 -15.35
CA PHE A 4 -25.10 18.04 -16.04
C PHE A 4 -23.83 18.39 -15.26
N ASN A 5 -23.81 19.54 -14.62
CA ASN A 5 -22.64 19.97 -13.84
C ASN A 5 -22.44 19.14 -12.57
N ILE A 6 -23.51 18.65 -11.97
CA ILE A 6 -23.45 17.81 -10.78
C ILE A 6 -22.87 16.43 -11.11
N LEU A 7 -23.23 15.88 -12.27
CA LEU A 7 -22.72 14.58 -12.70
C LEU A 7 -21.22 14.63 -12.97
N LEU A 8 -20.73 15.69 -13.58
CA LEU A 8 -19.30 15.90 -13.82
C LEU A 8 -18.50 16.00 -12.53
N PHE A 9 -19.07 16.64 -11.53
CA PHE A 9 -18.43 16.78 -10.23
C PHE A 9 -18.25 15.43 -9.52
N LEU A 10 -19.24 14.55 -9.63
CA LEU A 10 -19.16 13.21 -9.04
C LEU A 10 -18.08 12.32 -9.68
N ILE A 11 -17.86 12.46 -10.98
CA ILE A 11 -16.85 11.69 -11.69
C ILE A 11 -15.44 12.08 -11.27
N SER A 12 -15.21 13.33 -10.89
CA SER A 12 -13.89 13.81 -10.53
C SER A 12 -13.36 13.28 -9.20
N PHE A 13 -14.22 12.69 -8.36
CA PHE A 13 -13.81 12.11 -7.07
C PHE A 13 -13.51 10.62 -7.10
N SER A 14 -13.79 9.94 -8.19
CA SER A 14 -13.71 8.47 -8.20
C SER A 14 -12.30 7.90 -8.41
N GLY A 15 -11.27 8.73 -8.62
CA GLY A 15 -9.97 8.26 -9.05
C GLY A 15 -8.84 8.25 -8.02
N PHE A 16 -9.01 8.81 -6.82
CA PHE A 16 -7.86 9.12 -5.97
C PHE A 16 -7.98 8.73 -4.50
N SER A 17 -8.90 7.83 -4.17
CA SER A 17 -9.00 7.39 -2.79
C SER A 17 -8.09 6.19 -2.55
N GLN A 18 -7.28 6.28 -1.51
CA GLN A 18 -6.48 5.19 -0.99
C GLN A 18 -7.39 4.11 -0.43
N GLU A 19 -7.09 2.85 -0.74
CA GLU A 19 -7.85 1.73 -0.21
C GLU A 19 -7.31 1.26 1.13
N TRP A 20 -8.24 0.98 2.03
CA TRP A 20 -7.96 0.33 3.31
C TRP A 20 -8.25 -1.16 3.20
N ILE A 21 -7.42 -1.96 3.83
CA ILE A 21 -7.63 -3.41 3.90
C ILE A 21 -7.81 -3.85 5.35
N THR A 22 -8.49 -4.98 5.51
CA THR A 22 -8.77 -5.59 6.81
C THR A 22 -8.25 -7.03 6.82
N ASP A 23 -8.31 -7.70 7.97
CA ASP A 23 -7.91 -9.11 8.05
C ASP A 23 -8.73 -9.99 7.11
N ASP A 24 -10.01 -9.65 6.87
CA ASP A 24 -10.89 -10.46 6.03
C ASP A 24 -10.47 -10.47 4.56
N ASN A 25 -9.93 -9.37 4.06
CA ASN A 25 -9.54 -9.26 2.65
C ASN A 25 -8.02 -9.15 2.43
N PHE A 26 -7.24 -9.28 3.49
CA PHE A 26 -5.80 -9.06 3.42
C PHE A 26 -5.13 -9.97 2.40
N ASP A 27 -5.32 -11.28 2.53
CA ASP A 27 -4.67 -12.25 1.65
C ASP A 27 -5.11 -12.11 0.20
N SER A 28 -6.39 -11.81 -0.04
CA SER A 28 -6.87 -11.61 -1.41
C SER A 28 -6.32 -10.33 -2.03
N LYS A 29 -6.15 -9.28 -1.24
CA LYS A 29 -5.64 -8.01 -1.76
C LYS A 29 -4.14 -8.06 -2.08
N ILE A 30 -3.33 -8.71 -1.27
CA ILE A 30 -1.89 -8.82 -1.58
C ILE A 30 -1.61 -9.78 -2.74
N ASN A 31 -2.57 -10.63 -3.09
CA ASN A 31 -2.50 -11.55 -4.23
C ASN A 31 -3.26 -11.02 -5.45
N GLU A 32 -3.79 -9.81 -5.39
CA GLU A 32 -4.63 -9.27 -6.46
C GLU A 32 -3.86 -9.12 -7.76
N LYS A 33 -4.40 -9.76 -8.81
CA LYS A 33 -3.86 -9.61 -10.16
C LYS A 33 -4.70 -8.57 -10.88
N GLN A 34 -4.07 -7.78 -11.74
CA GLN A 34 -4.80 -6.80 -12.52
C GLN A 34 -5.79 -7.47 -13.47
N ALA A 35 -6.98 -6.87 -13.58
CA ALA A 35 -8.13 -7.47 -14.24
C ALA A 35 -8.01 -7.56 -15.77
N PHE A 36 -6.99 -7.00 -16.39
CA PHE A 36 -6.93 -6.92 -17.85
C PHE A 36 -5.64 -7.49 -18.42
N GLY A 37 -5.53 -8.81 -18.40
CA GLY A 37 -4.64 -9.51 -19.31
C GLY A 37 -3.14 -9.25 -19.18
N ASP A 38 -2.70 -8.51 -18.21
CA ASP A 38 -1.28 -8.43 -17.91
C ASP A 38 -0.88 -9.70 -17.20
N ASP A 39 -0.03 -10.47 -17.83
CA ASP A 39 0.51 -11.70 -17.26
C ASP A 39 1.37 -11.44 -16.03
N GLU A 40 1.68 -10.18 -15.77
CA GLU A 40 2.51 -9.79 -14.64
C GLU A 40 1.68 -9.06 -13.58
N SER A 41 1.67 -9.61 -12.37
CA SER A 41 1.11 -8.94 -11.21
C SER A 41 2.03 -7.82 -10.77
N LYS A 42 1.45 -6.68 -10.37
CA LYS A 42 2.24 -5.60 -9.76
C LYS A 42 2.57 -5.94 -8.32
N PRO A 43 3.71 -5.46 -7.81
CA PRO A 43 3.95 -5.50 -6.37
C PRO A 43 2.87 -4.76 -5.61
N VAL A 44 2.62 -5.18 -4.39
CA VAL A 44 1.66 -4.54 -3.49
C VAL A 44 2.40 -4.04 -2.27
N ILE A 45 2.23 -2.76 -1.94
CA ILE A 45 2.71 -2.22 -0.66
C ILE A 45 1.53 -2.17 0.30
N VAL A 46 1.73 -2.70 1.49
CA VAL A 46 0.80 -2.49 2.61
C VAL A 46 1.50 -1.63 3.65
N GLU A 47 0.94 -0.47 3.92
CA GLU A 47 1.37 0.39 5.02
C GLU A 47 0.57 0.03 6.26
N PHE A 48 1.23 -0.53 7.27
CA PHE A 48 0.63 -0.76 8.58
C PHE A 48 0.64 0.55 9.35
N TYR A 49 -0.53 1.07 9.60
CA TYR A 49 -0.80 2.41 10.09
C TYR A 49 -1.35 2.37 11.51
N ALA A 50 -1.01 3.36 12.31
CA ALA A 50 -1.59 3.57 13.64
C ALA A 50 -2.12 4.99 13.76
N LYS A 51 -3.35 5.13 14.25
CA LYS A 51 -3.98 6.45 14.39
C LYS A 51 -3.20 7.39 15.31
N PHE A 52 -2.57 6.84 16.35
CA PHE A 52 -1.80 7.66 17.28
C PHE A 52 -0.55 8.27 16.63
N ASN A 53 -0.11 7.72 15.50
CA ASN A 53 1.07 8.18 14.78
C ASN A 53 0.73 8.67 13.36
N ASP A 54 -0.45 9.22 13.17
CA ASP A 54 -0.94 9.68 11.88
C ASP A 54 -0.02 10.71 11.22
N ALA A 55 0.65 11.53 12.01
CA ALA A 55 1.57 12.55 11.48
C ALA A 55 2.75 11.96 10.71
N ASN A 56 3.15 10.73 11.00
CA ASN A 56 4.30 10.07 10.40
C ASN A 56 3.91 9.04 9.31
N LYS A 57 2.64 8.99 8.93
CA LYS A 57 2.22 8.13 7.81
C LYS A 57 2.91 8.54 6.52
N PHE A 58 3.06 7.59 5.62
CA PHE A 58 3.66 7.88 4.32
C PHE A 58 2.66 8.63 3.43
N ASN A 59 2.96 9.90 3.14
CA ASN A 59 2.06 10.77 2.40
C ASN A 59 2.29 10.76 0.89
N ASP A 60 3.45 10.29 0.43
CA ASP A 60 3.83 10.30 -0.98
C ASP A 60 3.43 9.02 -1.72
N TRP A 61 2.52 8.23 -1.15
CA TRP A 61 2.08 6.96 -1.71
C TRP A 61 1.51 7.11 -3.14
N ASP A 62 0.85 8.22 -3.42
CA ASP A 62 0.25 8.52 -4.72
C ASP A 62 1.29 8.87 -5.80
N LYS A 63 2.53 9.11 -5.40
CA LYS A 63 3.64 9.39 -6.33
C LYS A 63 4.40 8.12 -6.73
N LEU A 64 4.10 7.00 -6.09
CA LEU A 64 4.72 5.72 -6.43
C LEU A 64 4.19 5.20 -7.75
N GLU A 65 5.07 4.58 -8.55
CA GLU A 65 4.74 4.04 -9.85
C GLU A 65 4.92 2.52 -9.87
N ASN A 66 4.08 1.85 -10.67
CA ASN A 66 4.16 0.40 -10.90
C ASN A 66 3.97 -0.44 -9.65
N VAL A 67 3.12 0.02 -8.74
CA VAL A 67 2.83 -0.65 -7.48
C VAL A 67 1.38 -0.34 -7.08
N ILE A 68 0.77 -1.28 -6.37
CA ILE A 68 -0.54 -1.09 -5.75
C ILE A 68 -0.30 -0.76 -4.28
N TYR A 69 -1.00 0.23 -3.75
CA TYR A 69 -0.78 0.70 -2.39
C TYR A 69 -2.05 0.56 -1.55
N TYR A 70 -1.92 -0.13 -0.42
CA TYR A 70 -2.99 -0.27 0.57
C TYR A 70 -2.51 0.18 1.93
N ARG A 71 -3.45 0.59 2.76
CA ARG A 71 -3.19 0.94 4.16
C ARG A 71 -4.00 0.01 5.07
N ALA A 72 -3.35 -0.52 6.09
CA ALA A 72 -3.95 -1.39 7.09
C ALA A 72 -3.82 -0.76 8.47
N ASP A 73 -4.94 -0.48 9.13
CA ASP A 73 -4.93 0.01 10.50
C ASP A 73 -4.60 -1.16 11.44
N ILE A 74 -3.52 -1.05 12.18
CA ILE A 74 -3.07 -2.13 13.07
C ILE A 74 -4.08 -2.50 14.15
N ALA A 75 -4.98 -1.57 14.51
CA ALA A 75 -6.06 -1.84 15.46
C ALA A 75 -7.17 -2.72 14.85
N VAL A 76 -7.30 -2.70 13.53
CA VAL A 76 -8.35 -3.43 12.79
C VAL A 76 -7.80 -4.71 12.16
N CYS A 77 -6.48 -4.85 12.07
CA CYS A 77 -5.81 -5.99 11.42
C CYS A 77 -4.91 -6.76 12.39
N PRO A 78 -5.45 -7.27 13.53
CA PRO A 78 -4.60 -7.97 14.51
C PRO A 78 -3.99 -9.26 13.95
N VAL A 79 -4.65 -9.95 13.05
CA VAL A 79 -4.14 -11.19 12.45
C VAL A 79 -2.96 -10.90 11.53
N ALA A 80 -3.10 -9.94 10.61
CA ALA A 80 -2.02 -9.55 9.72
C ALA A 80 -0.84 -8.97 10.50
N LYS A 81 -1.12 -8.13 11.49
CA LYS A 81 -0.09 -7.57 12.37
C LYS A 81 0.77 -8.66 13.01
N LYS A 82 0.14 -9.71 13.52
CA LYS A 82 0.85 -10.82 14.14
C LYS A 82 1.60 -11.66 13.13
N LYS A 83 0.97 -11.97 12.01
CA LYS A 83 1.55 -12.81 10.94
C LYS A 83 2.85 -12.22 10.40
N TYR A 84 2.87 -10.92 10.18
CA TYR A 84 4.03 -10.22 9.61
C TYR A 84 4.89 -9.54 10.67
N LYS A 85 4.64 -9.79 11.94
CA LYS A 85 5.45 -9.30 13.08
C LYS A 85 5.58 -7.78 13.08
N VAL A 86 4.50 -7.09 12.80
CA VAL A 86 4.45 -5.63 12.80
C VAL A 86 4.36 -5.15 14.24
N ARG A 87 5.37 -4.43 14.71
CA ARG A 87 5.45 -3.92 16.09
C ARG A 87 5.41 -2.40 16.14
N MET A 88 5.84 -1.76 15.06
CA MET A 88 5.91 -0.30 14.97
C MET A 88 5.09 0.18 13.78
N ALA A 89 4.55 1.37 13.87
CA ALA A 89 3.86 2.01 12.75
C ALA A 89 4.49 3.38 12.51
N PRO A 90 4.70 3.79 11.25
CA PRO A 90 4.37 3.04 10.05
C PRO A 90 5.37 1.91 9.73
N THR A 91 4.85 0.81 9.20
CA THR A 91 5.66 -0.25 8.61
C THR A 91 5.14 -0.50 7.21
N LEU A 92 6.01 -0.40 6.21
CA LEU A 92 5.68 -0.71 4.83
C LEU A 92 6.23 -2.08 4.46
N ILE A 93 5.37 -2.95 3.93
CA ILE A 93 5.79 -4.25 3.42
C ILE A 93 5.48 -4.31 1.93
N ILE A 94 6.47 -4.66 1.13
CA ILE A 94 6.30 -4.90 -0.30
C ILE A 94 6.09 -6.38 -0.52
N PHE A 95 4.96 -6.73 -1.14
CA PHE A 95 4.62 -8.10 -1.51
C PHE A 95 4.67 -8.25 -3.02
N LYS A 96 5.07 -9.44 -3.48
CA LYS A 96 4.96 -9.85 -4.87
C LYS A 96 4.32 -11.23 -4.90
N ASP A 97 3.17 -11.34 -5.58
CA ASP A 97 2.38 -12.57 -5.62
C ASP A 97 2.06 -13.13 -4.22
N GLY A 98 1.77 -12.23 -3.30
CA GLY A 98 1.44 -12.57 -1.92
C GLY A 98 2.63 -12.90 -1.03
N ILE A 99 3.86 -12.80 -1.54
CA ILE A 99 5.08 -13.12 -0.81
C ILE A 99 5.80 -11.83 -0.41
N LYS A 100 6.16 -11.74 0.86
CA LYS A 100 6.89 -10.59 1.40
C LYS A 100 8.28 -10.51 0.78
N GLN A 101 8.62 -9.34 0.24
CA GLN A 101 9.91 -9.09 -0.41
C GLN A 101 10.79 -8.16 0.41
N THR A 102 10.25 -7.04 0.85
CA THR A 102 11.01 -5.98 1.51
C THR A 102 10.16 -5.35 2.61
N VAL A 103 10.79 -4.98 3.71
CA VAL A 103 10.11 -4.34 4.85
C VAL A 103 10.85 -3.07 5.24
N PHE A 104 10.10 -1.98 5.40
CA PHE A 104 10.58 -0.73 6.00
C PHE A 104 9.85 -0.52 7.32
N LYS A 105 10.56 -0.63 8.43
CA LYS A 105 9.99 -0.51 9.78
C LYS A 105 10.36 0.84 10.38
N ALA A 106 9.39 1.51 11.00
CA ALA A 106 9.67 2.69 11.80
C ALA A 106 10.62 2.34 12.95
N GLY A 107 11.53 3.26 13.26
CA GLY A 107 12.41 3.13 14.40
C GLY A 107 11.75 3.55 15.71
N LEU A 108 12.55 3.69 16.77
CA LEU A 108 12.06 4.16 18.07
C LEU A 108 11.49 5.57 18.03
N ASP A 109 11.89 6.37 17.03
CA ASP A 109 11.36 7.70 16.77
C ASP A 109 9.96 7.66 16.09
N LEU A 110 9.46 6.48 15.75
CA LEU A 110 8.20 6.26 15.05
C LEU A 110 8.16 6.91 13.67
N GLU A 111 9.31 7.11 13.06
CA GLU A 111 9.44 7.64 11.71
C GLU A 111 9.86 6.56 10.72
N LEU A 112 9.31 6.64 9.51
CA LEU A 112 9.66 5.70 8.45
C LEU A 112 11.12 5.94 8.02
N PRO A 113 11.96 4.89 7.95
CA PRO A 113 13.40 5.05 7.67
C PRO A 113 13.73 5.25 6.19
N ALA A 114 12.72 5.40 5.34
CA ALA A 114 12.90 5.50 3.89
C ALA A 114 12.06 6.65 3.33
N ASN A 115 12.58 7.28 2.29
CA ASN A 115 11.86 8.31 1.55
C ASN A 115 11.22 7.73 0.28
N LEU A 116 10.52 8.59 -0.47
CA LEU A 116 9.86 8.19 -1.72
C LEU A 116 10.82 7.51 -2.70
N ASN A 117 12.02 8.07 -2.89
CA ASN A 117 12.98 7.52 -3.85
C ASN A 117 13.46 6.14 -3.44
N GLN A 118 13.70 5.92 -2.15
CA GLN A 118 14.14 4.63 -1.63
C GLN A 118 13.06 3.56 -1.76
N ILE A 119 11.80 3.94 -1.50
CA ILE A 119 10.67 3.03 -1.64
C ILE A 119 10.43 2.69 -3.10
N GLN A 120 10.50 3.69 -3.99
CA GLN A 120 10.36 3.45 -5.43
C GLN A 120 11.47 2.56 -5.97
N GLU A 121 12.70 2.75 -5.51
CA GLU A 121 13.82 1.89 -5.88
C GLU A 121 13.59 0.44 -5.46
N ALA A 122 13.07 0.22 -4.26
CA ALA A 122 12.74 -1.12 -3.79
C ALA A 122 11.63 -1.77 -4.63
N VAL A 123 10.62 -0.98 -5.02
CA VAL A 123 9.56 -1.44 -5.94
C VAL A 123 10.15 -1.85 -7.30
N ASP A 124 11.03 -1.02 -7.83
CA ASP A 124 11.67 -1.27 -9.13
C ASP A 124 12.54 -2.54 -9.09
N GLU A 125 13.25 -2.77 -7.99
CA GLU A 125 14.03 -3.99 -7.79
C GLU A 125 13.14 -5.23 -7.79
N VAL A 126 11.99 -5.18 -7.12
CA VAL A 126 11.05 -6.29 -7.10
C VAL A 126 10.49 -6.54 -8.51
N ASN A 127 10.15 -5.48 -9.25
CA ASN A 127 9.67 -5.60 -10.61
C ASN A 127 10.73 -6.19 -11.55
N THR A 128 11.97 -5.78 -11.40
CA THR A 128 13.09 -6.27 -12.21
C THR A 128 13.37 -7.75 -11.92
N ALA A 129 13.39 -8.13 -10.64
CA ALA A 129 13.65 -9.51 -10.24
C ALA A 129 12.60 -10.48 -10.78
N SER A 130 11.34 -10.03 -10.92
CA SER A 130 10.27 -10.90 -11.43
C SER A 130 10.35 -11.17 -12.92
N GLN A 131 11.23 -10.48 -13.65
CA GLN A 131 11.42 -10.68 -15.09
C GLN A 131 12.44 -11.78 -15.41
N PHE A 132 13.11 -12.27 -14.42
CA PHE A 132 14.07 -13.37 -14.55
C PHE A 132 13.51 -14.65 -13.90
#